data_8e4c5124f54d977ecbb91bcf06c23108
#
_entry.id   8e4c5124f54d977ecbb91bcf06c23108
#
_cell.length_a   1.000
_cell.length_b   1.000
_cell.length_c   1.000
_cell.angle_alpha   90.00
_cell.angle_beta   90.00
_cell.angle_gamma   90.00
#
_symmetry.space_group_name_H-M   'P 1'
#
loop_
_entity.id
_entity.type
_entity.pdbx_description
1 polymer ?
#
loop_
_entity_poly.entity_id
_entity_poly.type
_entity_poly.pdbx_seq_one_letter_code
_entity_poly.pdbx_strand_id
1 'polypeptide(L)'
;MKAIIIGSGMAGLTAGAYLAKAGHAVTVFEQFPTPGGVTATVAQDGYGWDIGPLLLEGFAPGDKGRLILEELGVSAQVPAVHEDRGLSMPEFTLWRPEKYEGPYWRRERLKQIFPEESAALDRYYHFYDQMIRLMSVARRAETARGLPTLWLKLRMLLAFQPVKGKVNWNGGQLMDHYFRSAVLKTFFLGIVADFVTAPSEFPGLGVPSIHLETAFDKRIPTYPGTQSAQTAYSYILGGCQTLVDAVMGVILANGGKVLTDSTVTQIVIEDGKAVGVRLADGRVEKADLVLASGGMKEVFFDLVGKEHLPGELITQIEANRLMESVLMVQLGIDFDPTPFQPAALCYYYKTDDLEGAVQRLRSGDYHEGKEGFLIYVPSLHSPSLAPAGKYAVTIYTVAPDTLAEGSWSELREELADKLVAEAEAHIPGLREHTQTRLILTPEDFRQ
;
A
#
# COMPACT_ATOMS: atom_id res chain seq x y z
N MET A 1 28.16 6.55 -17.69
CA MET A 1 27.06 7.38 -18.18
C MET A 1 26.64 8.36 -17.10
N LYS A 2 26.15 9.54 -17.50
CA LYS A 2 25.44 10.46 -16.62
C LYS A 2 23.94 10.14 -16.70
N ALA A 3 23.35 9.72 -15.61
CA ALA A 3 21.93 9.40 -15.49
C ALA A 3 21.20 10.45 -14.67
N ILE A 4 20.11 10.95 -15.16
CA ILE A 4 19.19 11.82 -14.41
C ILE A 4 17.91 11.05 -14.13
N ILE A 5 17.45 11.13 -12.88
CA ILE A 5 16.20 10.53 -12.42
C ILE A 5 15.27 11.66 -11.97
N ILE A 6 14.04 11.64 -12.46
CA ILE A 6 12.98 12.57 -12.11
C ILE A 6 12.06 11.88 -11.10
N GLY A 7 12.02 12.42 -9.89
CA GLY A 7 11.26 11.91 -8.76
C GLY A 7 12.04 10.94 -7.88
N SER A 8 11.99 11.17 -6.57
CA SER A 8 12.60 10.34 -5.53
C SER A 8 11.64 9.31 -4.92
N GLY A 9 10.55 8.96 -5.60
CA GLY A 9 9.73 7.83 -5.22
C GLY A 9 10.53 6.51 -5.26
N MET A 10 10.03 5.45 -4.62
CA MET A 10 10.77 4.18 -4.49
C MET A 10 11.24 3.59 -5.81
N ALA A 11 10.49 3.77 -6.91
CA ALA A 11 10.93 3.32 -8.24
C ALA A 11 12.17 4.08 -8.72
N GLY A 12 12.15 5.42 -8.62
CA GLY A 12 13.29 6.27 -8.99
C GLY A 12 14.52 6.02 -8.13
N LEU A 13 14.35 5.98 -6.80
CA LEU A 13 15.45 5.71 -5.88
C LEU A 13 16.05 4.32 -6.08
N THR A 14 15.23 3.28 -6.28
CA THR A 14 15.72 1.92 -6.52
C THR A 14 16.53 1.85 -7.82
N ALA A 15 16.01 2.41 -8.93
CA ALA A 15 16.73 2.47 -10.19
C ALA A 15 18.04 3.26 -10.06
N GLY A 16 17.99 4.40 -9.36
CA GLY A 16 19.17 5.22 -9.05
C GLY A 16 20.24 4.48 -8.24
N ALA A 17 19.82 3.72 -7.23
CA ALA A 17 20.71 2.91 -6.42
C ALA A 17 21.44 1.84 -7.24
N TYR A 18 20.73 1.12 -8.11
CA TYR A 18 21.36 0.15 -9.01
C TYR A 18 22.32 0.82 -10.01
N LEU A 19 21.93 1.94 -10.61
CA LEU A 19 22.80 2.68 -11.53
C LEU A 19 24.04 3.23 -10.85
N ALA A 20 23.90 3.82 -9.67
CA ALA A 20 25.04 4.33 -8.87
C ALA A 20 25.98 3.20 -8.47
N LYS A 21 25.46 2.08 -7.99
CA LYS A 21 26.23 0.88 -7.65
C LYS A 21 26.95 0.27 -8.85
N ALA A 22 26.39 0.42 -10.06
CA ALA A 22 27.05 0.03 -11.32
C ALA A 22 28.10 1.05 -11.81
N GLY A 23 28.40 2.11 -11.05
CA GLY A 23 29.42 3.11 -11.37
C GLY A 23 28.95 4.22 -12.32
N HIS A 24 27.66 4.44 -12.44
CA HIS A 24 27.13 5.57 -13.23
C HIS A 24 27.00 6.83 -12.38
N ALA A 25 27.20 8.01 -12.98
CA ALA A 25 26.99 9.29 -12.32
C ALA A 25 25.47 9.58 -12.26
N VAL A 26 24.89 9.41 -11.08
CA VAL A 26 23.43 9.54 -10.86
C VAL A 26 23.11 10.87 -10.19
N THR A 27 22.11 11.58 -10.72
CA THR A 27 21.48 12.72 -10.06
C THR A 27 19.96 12.50 -10.05
N VAL A 28 19.36 12.52 -8.86
CA VAL A 28 17.91 12.47 -8.67
C VAL A 28 17.43 13.91 -8.39
N PHE A 29 16.41 14.36 -9.12
CA PHE A 29 15.71 15.63 -8.86
C PHE A 29 14.35 15.31 -8.24
N GLU A 30 14.06 15.92 -7.11
CA GLU A 30 12.81 15.78 -6.36
C GLU A 30 12.20 17.18 -6.14
N GLN A 31 10.91 17.31 -6.42
CA GLN A 31 10.20 18.58 -6.27
C GLN A 31 9.90 18.94 -4.82
N PHE A 32 9.68 17.92 -3.96
CA PHE A 32 9.37 18.13 -2.55
C PHE A 32 10.63 18.20 -1.68
N PRO A 33 10.54 18.79 -0.47
CA PRO A 33 11.66 18.85 0.48
C PRO A 33 12.00 17.48 1.07
N THR A 34 11.04 16.53 1.12
CA THR A 34 11.22 15.18 1.66
C THR A 34 11.23 14.16 0.53
N PRO A 35 12.33 13.39 0.36
CA PRO A 35 12.36 12.33 -0.64
C PRO A 35 11.50 11.14 -0.20
N GLY A 36 11.02 10.35 -1.19
CA GLY A 36 10.28 9.12 -0.94
C GLY A 36 8.94 9.03 -1.69
N GLY A 37 8.42 10.16 -2.20
CA GLY A 37 7.08 10.21 -2.78
C GLY A 37 6.04 9.77 -1.75
N VAL A 38 5.05 8.99 -2.16
CA VAL A 38 4.03 8.45 -1.24
C VAL A 38 4.59 7.47 -0.19
N THR A 39 5.85 7.06 -0.29
CA THR A 39 6.52 6.20 0.71
C THR A 39 7.21 7.05 1.80
N ALA A 40 7.09 8.37 1.76
CA ALA A 40 7.66 9.23 2.78
C ALA A 40 6.94 9.10 4.13
N THR A 41 7.69 9.35 5.21
CA THR A 41 7.13 9.64 6.55
C THR A 41 7.22 11.14 6.77
N VAL A 42 6.09 11.80 7.02
CA VAL A 42 6.04 13.22 7.34
C VAL A 42 6.08 13.42 8.84
N ALA A 43 6.66 14.53 9.27
CA ALA A 43 6.80 14.86 10.69
C ALA A 43 6.29 16.28 10.98
N GLN A 44 5.57 16.43 12.11
CA GLN A 44 5.11 17.70 12.63
C GLN A 44 5.06 17.66 14.17
N ASP A 45 5.56 18.68 14.84
CA ASP A 45 5.52 18.85 16.31
C ASP A 45 6.05 17.64 17.10
N GLY A 46 7.03 16.91 16.54
CA GLY A 46 7.62 15.72 17.15
C GLY A 46 6.86 14.42 16.91
N TYR A 47 5.80 14.45 16.12
CA TYR A 47 5.09 13.26 15.65
C TYR A 47 5.47 12.93 14.20
N GLY A 48 5.38 11.64 13.83
CA GLY A 48 5.66 11.16 12.48
C GLY A 48 4.58 10.20 11.99
N TRP A 49 4.21 10.32 10.71
CA TRP A 49 3.20 9.47 10.07
C TRP A 49 3.63 9.10 8.65
N ASP A 50 3.38 7.87 8.25
CA ASP A 50 3.50 7.45 6.86
C ASP A 50 2.32 7.98 6.04
N ILE A 51 2.61 8.50 4.83
CA ILE A 51 1.59 9.12 3.97
C ILE A 51 1.10 8.21 2.84
N GLY A 52 1.59 6.98 2.77
CA GLY A 52 1.23 6.02 1.74
C GLY A 52 0.97 4.64 2.31
N PRO A 53 1.82 3.65 2.02
CA PRO A 53 1.53 2.27 2.36
C PRO A 53 1.58 2.03 3.88
N LEU A 54 0.46 1.61 4.45
CA LEU A 54 0.34 1.24 5.85
C LEU A 54 0.61 -0.26 6.07
N LEU A 55 0.45 -1.07 5.04
CA LEU A 55 0.80 -2.48 4.99
C LEU A 55 1.72 -2.73 3.81
N LEU A 56 2.87 -3.32 4.07
CA LEU A 56 3.87 -3.61 3.07
C LEU A 56 3.97 -5.12 2.81
N GLU A 57 3.94 -5.50 1.55
CA GLU A 57 4.22 -6.86 1.11
C GLU A 57 5.60 -6.95 0.44
N GLY A 58 6.08 -8.20 0.29
CA GLY A 58 7.31 -8.43 -0.44
C GLY A 58 8.59 -8.31 0.39
N PHE A 59 8.50 -8.27 1.72
CA PHE A 59 9.63 -8.17 2.63
C PHE A 59 9.94 -9.47 3.38
N ALA A 60 9.19 -10.56 3.16
CA ALA A 60 9.55 -11.88 3.68
C ALA A 60 10.84 -12.42 3.03
N PRO A 61 11.56 -13.34 3.69
CA PRO A 61 12.75 -13.96 3.11
C PRO A 61 12.48 -14.57 1.73
N GLY A 62 13.26 -14.15 0.73
CA GLY A 62 13.09 -14.58 -0.67
C GLY A 62 12.04 -13.80 -1.46
N ASP A 63 11.37 -12.84 -0.89
CA ASP A 63 10.49 -11.92 -1.60
C ASP A 63 11.28 -10.87 -2.40
N LYS A 64 10.68 -10.34 -3.47
CA LYS A 64 11.37 -9.43 -4.40
C LYS A 64 11.87 -8.15 -3.72
N GLY A 65 11.07 -7.53 -2.85
CA GLY A 65 11.50 -6.35 -2.09
C GLY A 65 12.70 -6.65 -1.20
N ARG A 66 12.65 -7.77 -0.48
CA ARG A 66 13.77 -8.22 0.38
C ARG A 66 15.03 -8.51 -0.42
N LEU A 67 14.91 -9.20 -1.57
CA LEU A 67 16.04 -9.50 -2.45
C LEU A 67 16.69 -8.21 -3.00
N ILE A 68 15.89 -7.21 -3.38
CA ILE A 68 16.41 -5.90 -3.81
C ILE A 68 17.25 -5.26 -2.70
N LEU A 69 16.76 -5.25 -1.47
CA LEU A 69 17.50 -4.69 -0.34
C LEU A 69 18.80 -5.48 -0.04
N GLU A 70 18.78 -6.80 -0.20
CA GLU A 70 19.97 -7.67 -0.06
C GLU A 70 20.97 -7.39 -1.19
N GLU A 71 20.53 -7.29 -2.44
CA GLU A 71 21.38 -6.94 -3.59
C GLU A 71 21.99 -5.55 -3.46
N LEU A 72 21.23 -4.58 -2.94
CA LEU A 72 21.74 -3.24 -2.64
C LEU A 72 22.67 -3.20 -1.44
N GLY A 73 22.62 -4.19 -0.54
CA GLY A 73 23.44 -4.29 0.67
C GLY A 73 22.88 -3.51 1.85
N VAL A 74 21.59 -3.14 1.83
CA VAL A 74 20.96 -2.31 2.87
C VAL A 74 19.88 -3.04 3.68
N SER A 75 19.70 -4.32 3.45
CA SER A 75 18.67 -5.15 4.09
C SER A 75 18.68 -5.08 5.63
N ALA A 76 19.86 -4.97 6.26
CA ALA A 76 19.99 -4.84 7.72
C ALA A 76 19.57 -3.45 8.24
N GLN A 77 19.51 -2.44 7.37
CA GLN A 77 19.11 -1.07 7.73
C GLN A 77 17.57 -0.89 7.66
N VAL A 78 16.85 -1.88 7.16
CA VAL A 78 15.39 -1.84 7.00
C VAL A 78 14.77 -2.95 7.86
N PRO A 79 14.74 -2.76 9.20
CA PRO A 79 14.10 -3.70 10.10
C PRO A 79 12.58 -3.66 9.90
N ALA A 80 11.96 -4.82 9.81
CA ALA A 80 10.53 -4.94 9.65
C ALA A 80 9.93 -5.89 10.70
N VAL A 81 8.71 -5.62 11.10
CA VAL A 81 7.91 -6.46 11.99
C VAL A 81 6.69 -6.98 11.26
N HIS A 82 6.14 -8.08 11.78
CA HIS A 82 4.85 -8.56 11.28
C HIS A 82 3.75 -7.55 11.61
N GLU A 83 2.95 -7.23 10.60
CA GLU A 83 1.72 -6.48 10.77
C GLU A 83 0.53 -7.39 10.53
N ASP A 84 -0.41 -7.41 11.47
CA ASP A 84 -1.70 -8.06 11.31
C ASP A 84 -2.79 -7.09 11.76
N ARG A 85 -3.85 -7.01 10.98
CA ARG A 85 -4.90 -6.03 11.15
C ARG A 85 -6.05 -6.53 11.99
N GLY A 86 -6.62 -5.66 12.81
CA GLY A 86 -7.97 -5.81 13.32
C GLY A 86 -8.98 -5.64 12.19
N LEU A 87 -10.10 -6.34 12.28
CA LEU A 87 -11.22 -6.24 11.34
C LEU A 87 -12.48 -6.03 12.15
N SER A 88 -13.05 -4.84 12.08
CA SER A 88 -14.27 -4.45 12.76
C SER A 88 -15.44 -4.37 11.79
N MET A 89 -16.48 -5.12 12.11
CA MET A 89 -17.78 -5.11 11.45
C MET A 89 -18.79 -4.47 12.42
N PRO A 90 -19.97 -4.04 11.96
CA PRO A 90 -20.98 -3.48 12.88
C PRO A 90 -21.32 -4.39 14.04
N GLU A 91 -21.28 -5.71 13.85
CA GLU A 91 -21.71 -6.71 14.84
C GLU A 91 -20.57 -7.27 15.67
N PHE A 92 -19.32 -7.20 15.21
CA PHE A 92 -18.17 -7.78 15.91
C PHE A 92 -16.85 -7.19 15.46
N THR A 93 -15.83 -7.33 16.30
CA THR A 93 -14.43 -7.01 15.93
C THR A 93 -13.54 -8.23 16.16
N LEU A 94 -12.68 -8.51 15.19
CA LEU A 94 -11.66 -9.55 15.29
C LEU A 94 -10.29 -8.92 15.54
N TRP A 95 -9.74 -9.21 16.71
CA TRP A 95 -8.35 -8.93 17.05
C TRP A 95 -7.54 -10.22 16.99
N ARG A 96 -6.30 -10.12 16.50
CA ARG A 96 -5.37 -11.24 16.55
C ARG A 96 -5.12 -11.66 18.00
N PRO A 97 -5.28 -12.95 18.36
CA PRO A 97 -4.93 -13.40 19.69
C PRO A 97 -3.40 -13.41 19.89
N GLU A 98 -2.93 -13.29 21.13
CA GLU A 98 -1.51 -13.39 21.44
C GLU A 98 -0.94 -14.77 21.11
N LYS A 99 -1.72 -15.82 21.34
CA LYS A 99 -1.34 -17.22 21.12
C LYS A 99 -2.45 -17.97 20.41
N TYR A 100 -2.06 -18.81 19.46
CA TYR A 100 -2.96 -19.70 18.77
C TYR A 100 -2.19 -20.91 18.23
N GLU A 101 -2.78 -22.09 18.30
CA GLU A 101 -2.25 -23.30 17.72
C GLU A 101 -2.98 -23.62 16.40
N GLY A 102 -2.27 -23.56 15.28
CA GLY A 102 -2.79 -23.81 13.95
C GLY A 102 -2.70 -22.59 13.02
N PRO A 103 -2.99 -22.76 11.73
CA PRO A 103 -2.79 -21.71 10.75
C PRO A 103 -3.94 -20.70 10.64
N TYR A 104 -5.17 -21.05 11.08
CA TYR A 104 -6.38 -20.31 10.71
C TYR A 104 -7.19 -19.86 11.92
N TRP A 105 -6.63 -18.92 12.70
CA TRP A 105 -7.31 -18.38 13.88
C TRP A 105 -8.60 -17.63 13.51
N ARG A 106 -8.61 -16.89 12.37
CA ARG A 106 -9.81 -16.18 11.90
C ARG A 106 -10.92 -17.14 11.53
N ARG A 107 -10.61 -18.25 10.83
CA ARG A 107 -11.59 -19.27 10.52
C ARG A 107 -12.30 -19.78 11.76
N GLU A 108 -11.54 -20.17 12.77
CA GLU A 108 -12.14 -20.74 14.00
C GLU A 108 -12.96 -19.68 14.75
N ARG A 109 -12.51 -18.42 14.73
CA ARG A 109 -13.26 -17.33 15.34
C ARG A 109 -14.56 -17.02 14.56
N LEU A 110 -14.49 -16.98 13.25
CA LEU A 110 -15.68 -16.81 12.39
C LEU A 110 -16.69 -17.96 12.55
N LYS A 111 -16.24 -19.19 12.74
CA LYS A 111 -17.13 -20.34 13.02
C LYS A 111 -17.88 -20.19 14.36
N GLN A 112 -17.28 -19.52 15.34
CA GLN A 112 -17.96 -19.22 16.61
C GLN A 112 -19.03 -18.13 16.45
N ILE A 113 -18.78 -17.15 15.58
CA ILE A 113 -19.71 -16.02 15.31
C ILE A 113 -20.84 -16.47 14.36
N PHE A 114 -20.51 -17.29 13.36
CA PHE A 114 -21.43 -17.78 12.31
C PHE A 114 -21.48 -19.32 12.33
N PRO A 115 -22.06 -19.94 13.36
CA PRO A 115 -22.09 -21.40 13.49
C PRO A 115 -22.82 -22.07 12.32
N GLU A 116 -23.83 -21.42 11.73
CA GLU A 116 -24.60 -21.87 10.56
C GLU A 116 -23.75 -21.89 9.27
N GLU A 117 -22.69 -21.10 9.19
CA GLU A 117 -21.76 -21.04 8.05
C GLU A 117 -20.48 -21.88 8.29
N SER A 118 -20.38 -22.64 9.39
CA SER A 118 -19.18 -23.39 9.73
C SER A 118 -18.71 -24.31 8.61
N ALA A 119 -19.62 -25.07 7.99
CA ALA A 119 -19.29 -25.94 6.88
C ALA A 119 -18.86 -25.17 5.61
N ALA A 120 -19.42 -23.97 5.40
CA ALA A 120 -19.05 -23.08 4.30
C ALA A 120 -17.64 -22.50 4.51
N LEU A 121 -17.33 -22.08 5.73
CA LEU A 121 -15.99 -21.64 6.12
C LEU A 121 -14.94 -22.74 5.90
N ASP A 122 -15.22 -23.99 6.28
CA ASP A 122 -14.32 -25.09 6.03
C ASP A 122 -14.08 -25.32 4.54
N ARG A 123 -15.12 -25.25 3.71
CA ARG A 123 -14.98 -25.35 2.24
C ARG A 123 -14.19 -24.19 1.64
N TYR A 124 -14.42 -22.96 2.12
CA TYR A 124 -13.68 -21.78 1.66
C TYR A 124 -12.19 -21.89 2.05
N TYR A 125 -11.88 -22.27 3.28
CA TYR A 125 -10.48 -22.42 3.70
C TYR A 125 -9.78 -23.63 3.05
N HIS A 126 -10.50 -24.63 2.62
CA HIS A 126 -9.94 -25.65 1.73
C HIS A 126 -9.53 -25.07 0.36
N PHE A 127 -10.36 -24.20 -0.23
CA PHE A 127 -10.01 -23.48 -1.44
C PHE A 127 -8.85 -22.50 -1.18
N TYR A 128 -8.84 -21.80 -0.06
CA TYR A 128 -7.72 -20.96 0.37
C TYR A 128 -6.40 -21.74 0.39
N ASP A 129 -6.36 -22.95 0.95
CA ASP A 129 -5.18 -23.83 0.93
C ASP A 129 -4.72 -24.18 -0.48
N GLN A 130 -5.66 -24.41 -1.40
CA GLN A 130 -5.33 -24.66 -2.81
C GLN A 130 -4.67 -23.43 -3.44
N MET A 131 -5.16 -22.23 -3.13
CA MET A 131 -4.57 -20.98 -3.60
C MET A 131 -3.19 -20.73 -3.01
N ILE A 132 -2.97 -20.91 -1.71
CA ILE A 132 -1.66 -20.80 -1.07
C ILE A 132 -0.66 -21.76 -1.72
N ARG A 133 -1.08 -23.01 -2.01
CA ARG A 133 -0.24 -23.98 -2.71
C ARG A 133 0.12 -23.52 -4.12
N LEU A 134 -0.85 -23.01 -4.88
CA LEU A 134 -0.63 -22.50 -6.23
C LEU A 134 0.35 -21.32 -6.21
N MET A 135 0.12 -20.33 -5.36
CA MET A 135 0.99 -19.15 -5.21
C MET A 135 2.43 -19.55 -4.81
N SER A 136 2.58 -20.48 -3.87
CA SER A 136 3.89 -20.98 -3.43
C SER A 136 4.66 -21.66 -4.57
N VAL A 137 3.98 -22.46 -5.38
CA VAL A 137 4.62 -23.13 -6.53
C VAL A 137 4.94 -22.13 -7.63
N ALA A 138 4.04 -21.17 -7.93
CA ALA A 138 4.26 -20.13 -8.92
C ALA A 138 5.50 -19.28 -8.56
N ARG A 139 5.59 -18.81 -7.30
CA ARG A 139 6.76 -18.07 -6.81
C ARG A 139 8.08 -18.82 -7.00
N ARG A 140 8.11 -20.13 -6.67
CA ARG A 140 9.30 -20.96 -6.89
C ARG A 140 9.63 -21.13 -8.38
N ALA A 141 8.63 -21.17 -9.24
CA ALA A 141 8.82 -21.32 -10.69
C ALA A 141 9.40 -20.05 -11.33
N GLU A 142 9.09 -18.86 -10.80
CA GLU A 142 9.64 -17.58 -11.29
C GLU A 142 11.17 -17.48 -11.12
N THR A 143 11.70 -18.03 -10.01
CA THR A 143 13.12 -17.95 -9.68
C THR A 143 13.94 -19.15 -10.18
N ALA A 144 13.28 -20.25 -10.56
CA ALA A 144 13.95 -21.47 -10.99
C ALA A 144 14.57 -21.36 -12.39
N ARG A 145 15.77 -21.94 -12.55
CA ARG A 145 16.48 -22.04 -13.84
C ARG A 145 16.84 -23.49 -14.13
N GLY A 146 16.85 -23.85 -15.40
CA GLY A 146 17.26 -25.19 -15.86
C GLY A 146 16.21 -26.27 -15.65
N LEU A 147 16.63 -27.53 -15.44
CA LEU A 147 15.75 -28.70 -15.28
C LEU A 147 14.67 -28.57 -14.18
N PRO A 148 14.93 -27.95 -13.02
CA PRO A 148 13.91 -27.74 -12.01
C PRO A 148 12.68 -26.94 -12.51
N THR A 149 12.87 -26.07 -13.50
CA THR A 149 11.79 -25.24 -14.06
C THR A 149 10.69 -26.09 -14.70
N LEU A 150 11.04 -27.15 -15.42
CA LEU A 150 10.05 -28.02 -16.07
C LEU A 150 9.19 -28.75 -15.04
N TRP A 151 9.81 -29.28 -13.99
CA TRP A 151 9.11 -29.95 -12.91
C TRP A 151 8.20 -28.99 -12.12
N LEU A 152 8.66 -27.77 -11.85
CA LEU A 152 7.84 -26.75 -11.20
C LEU A 152 6.66 -26.30 -12.06
N LYS A 153 6.83 -26.18 -13.38
CA LYS A 153 5.72 -25.92 -14.31
C LYS A 153 4.67 -27.03 -14.26
N LEU A 154 5.10 -28.29 -14.23
CA LEU A 154 4.17 -29.42 -14.07
C LEU A 154 3.43 -29.34 -12.71
N ARG A 155 4.14 -29.08 -11.62
CA ARG A 155 3.51 -28.87 -10.30
C ARG A 155 2.53 -27.71 -10.27
N MET A 156 2.86 -26.62 -10.96
CA MET A 156 1.97 -25.46 -11.10
C MET A 156 0.69 -25.85 -11.85
N LEU A 157 0.81 -26.58 -12.95
CA LEU A 157 -0.34 -27.10 -13.69
C LEU A 157 -1.24 -27.99 -12.80
N LEU A 158 -0.65 -28.89 -12.01
CA LEU A 158 -1.39 -29.73 -11.08
C LEU A 158 -2.03 -28.92 -9.94
N ALA A 159 -1.33 -27.93 -9.39
CA ALA A 159 -1.87 -27.04 -8.35
C ALA A 159 -3.00 -26.13 -8.89
N PHE A 160 -2.99 -25.81 -10.18
CA PHE A 160 -4.03 -25.01 -10.83
C PHE A 160 -5.33 -25.80 -11.09
N GLN A 161 -5.26 -27.13 -11.28
CA GLN A 161 -6.46 -27.92 -11.63
C GLN A 161 -7.65 -27.74 -10.66
N PRO A 162 -7.48 -27.72 -9.32
CA PRO A 162 -8.61 -27.56 -8.39
C PRO A 162 -9.29 -26.19 -8.49
N VAL A 163 -8.59 -25.16 -8.95
CA VAL A 163 -9.09 -23.78 -8.98
C VAL A 163 -9.50 -23.29 -10.38
N LYS A 164 -9.14 -24.04 -11.44
CA LYS A 164 -9.37 -23.65 -12.83
C LYS A 164 -10.81 -23.27 -13.16
N GLY A 165 -11.80 -23.93 -12.55
CA GLY A 165 -13.22 -23.64 -12.76
C GLY A 165 -13.68 -22.27 -12.25
N LYS A 166 -12.85 -21.57 -11.47
CA LYS A 166 -13.15 -20.27 -10.88
C LYS A 166 -12.30 -19.13 -11.47
N VAL A 167 -11.53 -19.40 -12.53
CA VAL A 167 -10.61 -18.40 -13.14
C VAL A 167 -11.34 -17.14 -13.60
N ASN A 168 -12.53 -17.30 -14.16
CA ASN A 168 -13.34 -16.19 -14.68
C ASN A 168 -14.34 -15.66 -13.65
N TRP A 169 -14.29 -16.10 -12.41
CA TRP A 169 -15.17 -15.60 -11.36
C TRP A 169 -14.61 -14.29 -10.82
N ASN A 170 -15.51 -13.35 -10.52
CA ASN A 170 -15.18 -12.17 -9.73
C ASN A 170 -15.32 -12.45 -8.23
N GLY A 171 -14.95 -11.49 -7.41
CA GLY A 171 -14.98 -11.61 -5.94
C GLY A 171 -16.39 -11.87 -5.41
N GLY A 172 -17.38 -11.15 -5.93
CA GLY A 172 -18.80 -11.35 -5.57
C GLY A 172 -19.26 -12.77 -5.85
N GLN A 173 -19.03 -13.27 -7.08
CA GLN A 173 -19.39 -14.66 -7.46
C GLN A 173 -18.68 -15.71 -6.60
N LEU A 174 -17.42 -15.46 -6.23
CA LEU A 174 -16.69 -16.36 -5.35
C LEU A 174 -17.34 -16.42 -3.96
N MET A 175 -17.66 -15.27 -3.38
CA MET A 175 -18.27 -15.20 -2.05
C MET A 175 -19.68 -15.78 -2.04
N ASP A 176 -20.49 -15.51 -3.08
CA ASP A 176 -21.85 -16.08 -3.24
C ASP A 176 -21.82 -17.60 -3.35
N HIS A 177 -20.77 -18.18 -3.93
CA HIS A 177 -20.60 -19.62 -4.01
C HIS A 177 -20.37 -20.27 -2.63
N TYR A 178 -19.69 -19.58 -1.73
CA TYR A 178 -19.34 -20.14 -0.42
C TYR A 178 -20.32 -19.75 0.67
N PHE A 179 -20.74 -18.49 0.76
CA PHE A 179 -21.42 -17.91 1.90
C PHE A 179 -22.82 -17.37 1.57
N ARG A 180 -23.72 -17.46 2.55
CA ARG A 180 -25.06 -16.87 2.50
C ARG A 180 -25.09 -15.52 3.24
N SER A 181 -24.38 -15.41 4.36
CA SER A 181 -24.31 -14.20 5.18
C SER A 181 -23.69 -13.03 4.40
N ALA A 182 -24.42 -11.89 4.29
CA ALA A 182 -23.91 -10.66 3.69
C ALA A 182 -22.69 -10.13 4.47
N VAL A 183 -22.78 -10.11 5.79
CA VAL A 183 -21.69 -9.67 6.69
C VAL A 183 -20.43 -10.49 6.47
N LEU A 184 -20.55 -11.83 6.33
CA LEU A 184 -19.39 -12.69 6.09
C LEU A 184 -18.78 -12.47 4.69
N LYS A 185 -19.59 -12.19 3.68
CA LYS A 185 -19.11 -11.80 2.34
C LYS A 185 -18.36 -10.47 2.40
N THR A 186 -18.93 -9.48 3.09
CA THR A 186 -18.29 -8.18 3.32
C THR A 186 -16.97 -8.33 4.11
N PHE A 187 -16.92 -9.20 5.09
CA PHE A 187 -15.69 -9.49 5.83
C PHE A 187 -14.53 -9.87 4.89
N PHE A 188 -14.80 -10.69 3.86
CA PHE A 188 -13.76 -11.12 2.89
C PHE A 188 -13.56 -10.14 1.73
N LEU A 189 -14.50 -9.26 1.44
CA LEU A 189 -14.41 -8.34 0.30
C LEU A 189 -14.19 -6.88 0.70
N GLY A 190 -14.36 -6.52 1.97
CA GLY A 190 -14.31 -5.13 2.42
C GLY A 190 -13.02 -4.42 2.03
N ILE A 191 -11.89 -5.10 2.12
CA ILE A 191 -10.60 -4.52 1.73
C ILE A 191 -10.50 -4.23 0.21
N VAL A 192 -11.33 -4.85 -0.63
CA VAL A 192 -11.34 -4.56 -2.08
C VAL A 192 -11.81 -3.13 -2.32
N ALA A 193 -12.68 -2.60 -1.44
CA ALA A 193 -13.13 -1.21 -1.52
C ALA A 193 -11.97 -0.22 -1.28
N ASP A 194 -10.95 -0.58 -0.49
CA ASP A 194 -9.76 0.26 -0.30
C ASP A 194 -8.92 0.41 -1.58
N PHE A 195 -9.08 -0.53 -2.52
CA PHE A 195 -8.50 -0.43 -3.87
C PHE A 195 -9.46 0.25 -4.86
N VAL A 196 -10.57 0.79 -4.38
CA VAL A 196 -11.67 1.37 -5.18
C VAL A 196 -12.09 0.44 -6.32
N THR A 197 -12.14 -0.84 -6.01
CA THR A 197 -12.51 -1.90 -6.95
C THR A 197 -13.78 -2.57 -6.45
N ALA A 198 -14.80 -2.63 -7.29
CA ALA A 198 -16.05 -3.28 -6.92
C ALA A 198 -15.87 -4.81 -6.83
N PRO A 199 -16.61 -5.51 -5.96
CA PRO A 199 -16.61 -6.97 -5.90
C PRO A 199 -16.81 -7.65 -7.25
N SER A 200 -17.60 -7.04 -8.14
CA SER A 200 -17.85 -7.53 -9.51
C SER A 200 -16.66 -7.37 -10.46
N GLU A 201 -15.72 -6.49 -10.14
CA GLU A 201 -14.52 -6.20 -10.95
C GLU A 201 -13.29 -6.96 -10.44
N PHE A 202 -13.24 -7.28 -9.14
CA PHE A 202 -12.07 -7.92 -8.53
C PHE A 202 -12.01 -9.41 -8.89
N PRO A 203 -10.85 -9.93 -9.35
CA PRO A 203 -10.70 -11.35 -9.67
C PRO A 203 -10.94 -12.24 -8.46
N GLY A 204 -11.85 -13.21 -8.55
CA GLY A 204 -12.20 -14.10 -7.43
C GLY A 204 -11.01 -14.88 -6.89
N LEU A 205 -10.08 -15.33 -7.75
CA LEU A 205 -8.85 -16.00 -7.31
C LEU A 205 -7.90 -15.09 -6.52
N GLY A 206 -8.08 -13.77 -6.59
CA GLY A 206 -7.33 -12.79 -5.81
C GLY A 206 -7.80 -12.67 -4.35
N VAL A 207 -9.06 -13.00 -4.04
CA VAL A 207 -9.62 -12.81 -2.69
C VAL A 207 -8.81 -13.50 -1.58
N PRO A 208 -8.35 -14.75 -1.71
CA PRO A 208 -7.51 -15.36 -0.68
C PRO A 208 -6.19 -14.61 -0.44
N SER A 209 -5.63 -13.94 -1.44
CA SER A 209 -4.34 -13.26 -1.31
C SER A 209 -4.43 -11.96 -0.48
N ILE A 210 -5.58 -11.27 -0.52
CA ILE A 210 -5.80 -10.06 0.28
C ILE A 210 -6.21 -10.35 1.73
N HIS A 211 -6.45 -11.62 2.07
CA HIS A 211 -6.82 -12.09 3.42
C HIS A 211 -5.85 -13.14 3.96
N LEU A 212 -4.56 -13.02 3.69
CA LEU A 212 -3.58 -13.95 4.20
C LEU A 212 -3.61 -14.01 5.73
N GLU A 213 -3.84 -15.20 6.26
CA GLU A 213 -3.71 -15.50 7.69
C GLU A 213 -2.30 -16.00 7.97
N THR A 214 -1.39 -15.09 8.28
CA THR A 214 0.04 -15.38 8.32
C THR A 214 0.63 -15.45 9.71
N ALA A 215 -0.03 -14.85 10.70
CA ALA A 215 0.51 -14.68 12.05
C ALA A 215 0.94 -16.00 12.73
N PHE A 216 0.20 -17.10 12.51
CA PHE A 216 0.46 -18.41 13.13
C PHE A 216 0.72 -19.50 12.09
N ASP A 217 0.75 -19.17 10.81
CA ASP A 217 0.96 -20.14 9.74
C ASP A 217 2.45 -20.47 9.55
N LYS A 218 2.88 -21.59 10.12
CA LYS A 218 4.27 -22.06 10.06
C LYS A 218 4.77 -22.40 8.63
N ARG A 219 3.92 -22.38 7.63
CA ARG A 219 4.30 -22.56 6.22
C ARG A 219 4.91 -21.28 5.62
N ILE A 220 4.68 -20.16 6.28
CA ILE A 220 5.17 -18.83 5.86
C ILE A 220 6.52 -18.56 6.55
N PRO A 221 7.57 -18.17 5.81
CA PRO A 221 8.87 -17.87 6.38
C PRO A 221 8.83 -16.71 7.38
N THR A 222 9.70 -16.76 8.39
CA THR A 222 9.92 -15.65 9.33
C THR A 222 10.98 -14.70 8.81
N TYR A 223 10.92 -13.44 9.22
CA TYR A 223 12.01 -12.50 9.00
C TYR A 223 13.20 -12.81 9.89
N PRO A 224 14.43 -12.87 9.35
CA PRO A 224 15.63 -12.97 10.15
C PRO A 224 15.77 -11.75 11.08
N GLY A 225 16.08 -12.01 12.35
CA GLY A 225 16.35 -10.95 13.34
C GLY A 225 15.12 -10.19 13.85
N THR A 226 13.90 -10.57 13.46
CA THR A 226 12.68 -10.01 14.01
C THR A 226 12.10 -10.92 15.10
N GLN A 227 11.39 -10.35 16.06
CA GLN A 227 10.60 -11.12 17.03
C GLN A 227 9.25 -11.55 16.45
N SER A 228 8.92 -11.04 15.27
CA SER A 228 7.68 -11.36 14.59
C SER A 228 7.68 -12.79 14.13
N ALA A 229 6.52 -13.39 14.21
CA ALA A 229 6.24 -14.68 13.60
C ALA A 229 6.35 -14.57 12.06
N GLN A 230 5.78 -15.48 11.39
CA GLN A 230 5.68 -15.53 9.93
C GLN A 230 4.81 -14.40 9.41
N THR A 231 5.19 -13.80 8.29
CA THR A 231 4.49 -12.64 7.76
C THR A 231 4.44 -12.58 6.24
N ALA A 232 3.31 -12.14 5.70
CA ALA A 232 3.20 -11.59 4.36
C ALA A 232 3.04 -10.07 4.40
N TYR A 233 2.53 -9.54 5.52
CA TYR A 233 2.38 -8.10 5.75
C TYR A 233 3.40 -7.63 6.76
N SER A 234 4.01 -6.50 6.48
CA SER A 234 5.11 -5.94 7.26
C SER A 234 4.89 -4.46 7.52
N TYR A 235 5.37 -4.03 8.67
CA TYR A 235 5.62 -2.64 8.98
C TYR A 235 7.13 -2.41 9.13
N ILE A 236 7.65 -1.32 8.56
CA ILE A 236 9.06 -0.95 8.69
C ILE A 236 9.25 -0.11 9.94
N LEU A 237 10.11 -0.57 10.84
CA LEU A 237 10.38 0.15 12.09
C LEU A 237 11.04 1.51 11.78
N GLY A 238 10.52 2.54 12.43
CA GLY A 238 10.91 3.93 12.18
C GLY A 238 10.10 4.63 11.08
N GLY A 239 9.12 3.93 10.50
CA GLY A 239 8.32 4.43 9.39
C GLY A 239 8.93 4.11 8.03
N CYS A 240 8.16 4.37 6.98
CA CYS A 240 8.57 4.12 5.60
C CYS A 240 9.81 4.92 5.17
N GLN A 241 10.08 6.06 5.83
CA GLN A 241 11.30 6.86 5.57
C GLN A 241 12.58 6.04 5.81
N THR A 242 12.56 5.08 6.75
CA THR A 242 13.69 4.17 6.97
C THR A 242 14.07 3.40 5.70
N LEU A 243 13.07 2.95 4.93
CA LEU A 243 13.30 2.29 3.64
C LEU A 243 13.84 3.27 2.60
N VAL A 244 13.24 4.47 2.52
CA VAL A 244 13.65 5.54 1.61
C VAL A 244 15.10 5.92 1.85
N ASP A 245 15.47 6.19 3.11
CA ASP A 245 16.80 6.62 3.50
C ASP A 245 17.86 5.53 3.23
N ALA A 246 17.52 4.26 3.49
CA ALA A 246 18.42 3.15 3.21
C ALA A 246 18.75 3.03 1.71
N VAL A 247 17.74 3.12 0.83
CA VAL A 247 17.93 3.03 -0.63
C VAL A 247 18.63 4.29 -1.16
N MET A 248 18.24 5.48 -0.69
CA MET A 248 18.87 6.75 -1.03
C MET A 248 20.35 6.74 -0.61
N GLY A 249 20.65 6.19 0.56
CA GLY A 249 22.01 6.04 1.08
C GLY A 249 22.95 5.30 0.12
N VAL A 250 22.44 4.34 -0.65
CA VAL A 250 23.23 3.65 -1.69
C VAL A 250 23.65 4.60 -2.79
N ILE A 251 22.74 5.49 -3.23
CA ILE A 251 23.06 6.49 -4.27
C ILE A 251 24.17 7.41 -3.77
N LEU A 252 24.02 7.95 -2.56
CA LEU A 252 24.95 8.89 -1.96
C LEU A 252 26.33 8.24 -1.71
N ALA A 253 26.37 7.02 -1.18
CA ALA A 253 27.60 6.27 -0.90
C ALA A 253 28.39 5.94 -2.18
N ASN A 254 27.74 5.91 -3.35
CA ASN A 254 28.39 5.70 -4.65
C ASN A 254 28.62 7.02 -5.42
N GLY A 255 28.61 8.17 -4.74
CA GLY A 255 28.92 9.48 -5.33
C GLY A 255 27.79 10.12 -6.14
N GLY A 256 26.59 9.55 -6.11
CA GLY A 256 25.39 10.15 -6.69
C GLY A 256 24.84 11.29 -5.82
N LYS A 257 23.82 11.97 -6.34
CA LYS A 257 23.17 13.12 -5.69
C LYS A 257 21.67 12.93 -5.68
N VAL A 258 21.02 13.35 -4.59
CA VAL A 258 19.58 13.53 -4.48
C VAL A 258 19.33 14.98 -4.11
N LEU A 259 18.65 15.71 -4.97
CA LEU A 259 18.42 17.14 -4.87
C LEU A 259 16.92 17.36 -4.70
N THR A 260 16.51 17.74 -3.50
CA THR A 260 15.14 18.13 -3.16
C THR A 260 14.88 19.58 -3.56
N ASP A 261 13.63 20.05 -3.47
CA ASP A 261 13.20 21.39 -3.89
C ASP A 261 13.66 21.73 -5.32
N SER A 262 13.68 20.71 -6.20
CA SER A 262 14.28 20.77 -7.52
C SER A 262 13.31 20.23 -8.57
N THR A 263 12.31 21.02 -8.90
CA THR A 263 11.26 20.66 -9.86
C THR A 263 11.80 20.61 -11.28
N VAL A 264 11.63 19.46 -11.93
CA VAL A 264 11.86 19.31 -13.38
C VAL A 264 10.60 19.73 -14.10
N THR A 265 10.73 20.64 -15.07
CA THR A 265 9.60 21.17 -15.86
C THR A 265 9.56 20.66 -17.28
N GLN A 266 10.66 20.04 -17.76
CA GLN A 266 10.73 19.51 -19.12
C GLN A 266 11.81 18.44 -19.24
N ILE A 267 11.53 17.38 -20.02
CA ILE A 267 12.53 16.49 -20.57
C ILE A 267 12.96 17.07 -21.93
N VAL A 268 14.24 17.42 -22.05
CA VAL A 268 14.79 18.01 -23.29
C VAL A 268 14.96 16.92 -24.34
N ILE A 269 14.27 17.07 -25.46
CA ILE A 269 14.32 16.14 -26.61
C ILE A 269 15.08 16.81 -27.76
N GLU A 270 16.16 16.19 -28.23
CA GLU A 270 16.91 16.57 -29.40
C GLU A 270 17.00 15.36 -30.36
N ASP A 271 16.66 15.52 -31.63
CA ASP A 271 16.67 14.46 -32.65
C ASP A 271 15.94 13.18 -32.19
N GLY A 272 14.80 13.31 -31.51
CA GLY A 272 13.98 12.20 -31.00
C GLY A 272 14.57 11.45 -29.80
N LYS A 273 15.55 12.03 -29.11
CA LYS A 273 16.21 11.44 -27.93
C LYS A 273 16.13 12.39 -26.74
N ALA A 274 15.89 11.83 -25.56
CA ALA A 274 16.03 12.56 -24.31
C ALA A 274 17.52 12.82 -24.04
N VAL A 275 17.93 14.08 -23.99
CA VAL A 275 19.32 14.51 -23.80
C VAL A 275 19.57 15.21 -22.46
N GLY A 276 18.54 15.37 -21.64
CA GLY A 276 18.61 16.02 -20.35
C GLY A 276 17.26 16.51 -19.85
N VAL A 277 17.29 17.36 -18.85
CA VAL A 277 16.09 17.95 -18.23
C VAL A 277 16.25 19.45 -18.06
N ARG A 278 15.14 20.18 -18.03
CA ARG A 278 15.05 21.58 -17.62
C ARG A 278 14.42 21.67 -16.24
N LEU A 279 15.04 22.44 -15.36
CA LEU A 279 14.52 22.75 -14.02
C LEU A 279 13.67 24.01 -14.02
N ALA A 280 12.86 24.20 -12.99
CA ALA A 280 11.99 25.36 -12.80
C ALA A 280 12.76 26.70 -12.73
N ASP A 281 14.03 26.67 -12.28
CA ASP A 281 14.92 27.85 -12.27
C ASP A 281 15.55 28.16 -13.64
N GLY A 282 15.20 27.41 -14.68
CA GLY A 282 15.66 27.57 -16.05
C GLY A 282 16.96 26.83 -16.39
N ARG A 283 17.67 26.25 -15.43
CA ARG A 283 18.88 25.45 -15.71
C ARG A 283 18.53 24.22 -16.55
N VAL A 284 19.43 23.90 -17.49
CA VAL A 284 19.36 22.69 -18.27
C VAL A 284 20.50 21.76 -17.86
N GLU A 285 20.15 20.57 -17.39
CA GLU A 285 21.09 19.52 -17.01
C GLU A 285 21.11 18.44 -18.11
N LYS A 286 22.28 18.25 -18.73
CA LYS A 286 22.45 17.20 -19.77
C LYS A 286 22.68 15.83 -19.13
N ALA A 287 22.19 14.78 -19.82
CA ALA A 287 22.35 13.38 -19.42
C ALA A 287 22.42 12.46 -20.62
N ASP A 288 23.04 11.28 -20.41
CA ASP A 288 23.03 10.18 -21.38
C ASP A 288 21.77 9.32 -21.23
N LEU A 289 21.14 9.35 -20.05
CA LEU A 289 19.91 8.64 -19.70
C LEU A 289 19.04 9.52 -18.82
N VAL A 290 17.75 9.63 -19.16
CA VAL A 290 16.72 10.23 -18.33
C VAL A 290 15.70 9.15 -17.95
N LEU A 291 15.47 8.96 -16.65
CA LEU A 291 14.46 8.06 -16.10
C LEU A 291 13.45 8.91 -15.32
N ALA A 292 12.17 8.79 -15.66
CA ALA A 292 11.11 9.47 -14.95
C ALA A 292 10.24 8.46 -14.17
N SER A 293 10.02 8.70 -12.87
CA SER A 293 9.25 7.83 -11.98
C SER A 293 7.94 8.46 -11.51
N GLY A 294 7.49 9.53 -12.15
CA GLY A 294 6.22 10.18 -11.91
C GLY A 294 5.02 9.50 -12.57
N GLY A 295 3.85 10.12 -12.46
CA GLY A 295 2.63 9.68 -13.12
C GLY A 295 2.77 9.67 -14.65
N MET A 296 2.07 8.73 -15.29
CA MET A 296 2.22 8.54 -16.74
C MET A 296 1.79 9.79 -17.54
N LYS A 297 0.68 10.43 -17.14
CA LYS A 297 0.18 11.63 -17.84
C LYS A 297 1.14 12.80 -17.67
N GLU A 298 1.59 13.03 -16.47
CA GLU A 298 2.55 14.09 -16.12
C GLU A 298 3.87 13.91 -16.86
N VAL A 299 4.41 12.70 -16.86
CA VAL A 299 5.69 12.43 -17.54
C VAL A 299 5.56 12.61 -19.06
N PHE A 300 4.56 11.97 -19.68
CA PHE A 300 4.48 11.98 -21.14
C PHE A 300 3.85 13.25 -21.71
N PHE A 301 2.85 13.85 -21.05
CA PHE A 301 2.16 15.02 -21.61
C PHE A 301 2.79 16.32 -21.18
N ASP A 302 3.23 16.42 -19.93
CA ASP A 302 3.72 17.69 -19.37
C ASP A 302 5.24 17.80 -19.48
N LEU A 303 5.99 16.72 -19.19
CA LEU A 303 7.46 16.79 -19.23
C LEU A 303 8.04 16.48 -20.62
N VAL A 304 7.49 15.50 -21.36
CA VAL A 304 7.95 15.16 -22.72
C VAL A 304 7.30 16.04 -23.77
N GLY A 305 5.98 16.26 -23.66
CA GLY A 305 5.16 16.95 -24.66
C GLY A 305 4.51 16.02 -25.67
N LYS A 306 3.21 16.20 -25.92
CA LYS A 306 2.43 15.34 -26.85
C LYS A 306 2.99 15.34 -28.28
N GLU A 307 3.64 16.43 -28.69
CA GLU A 307 4.27 16.60 -30.01
C GLU A 307 5.41 15.59 -30.28
N HIS A 308 5.99 15.03 -29.23
CA HIS A 308 7.06 14.03 -29.32
C HIS A 308 6.54 12.59 -29.25
N LEU A 309 5.22 12.37 -29.10
CA LEU A 309 4.63 11.06 -28.85
C LEU A 309 3.87 10.52 -30.07
N PRO A 310 3.90 9.19 -30.31
CA PRO A 310 3.00 8.57 -31.28
C PRO A 310 1.53 8.75 -30.89
N GLY A 311 0.64 9.04 -31.86
CA GLY A 311 -0.78 9.26 -31.61
C GLY A 311 -1.48 8.08 -30.91
N GLU A 312 -1.07 6.84 -31.23
CA GLU A 312 -1.58 5.65 -30.54
C GLU A 312 -1.25 5.64 -29.05
N LEU A 313 -0.03 6.05 -28.66
CA LEU A 313 0.37 6.15 -27.25
C LEU A 313 -0.43 7.23 -26.53
N ILE A 314 -0.64 8.39 -27.17
CA ILE A 314 -1.48 9.46 -26.61
C ILE A 314 -2.88 8.92 -26.30
N THR A 315 -3.51 8.24 -27.28
CA THR A 315 -4.85 7.65 -27.10
C THR A 315 -4.88 6.63 -25.96
N GLN A 316 -3.87 5.77 -25.84
CA GLN A 316 -3.76 4.79 -24.76
C GLN A 316 -3.65 5.47 -23.39
N ILE A 317 -2.81 6.50 -23.26
CA ILE A 317 -2.62 7.24 -21.99
C ILE A 317 -3.89 8.01 -21.63
N GLU A 318 -4.57 8.65 -22.59
CA GLU A 318 -5.83 9.37 -22.37
C GLU A 318 -6.96 8.43 -21.91
N ALA A 319 -6.99 7.21 -22.44
CA ALA A 319 -7.98 6.20 -22.06
C ALA A 319 -7.77 5.64 -20.64
N ASN A 320 -6.58 5.79 -20.05
CA ASN A 320 -6.33 5.34 -18.68
C ASN A 320 -7.05 6.25 -17.68
N ARG A 321 -7.96 5.65 -16.94
CA ARG A 321 -8.62 6.30 -15.83
C ARG A 321 -7.63 6.49 -14.68
N LEU A 322 -7.64 7.68 -14.06
CA LEU A 322 -6.98 7.87 -12.77
C LEU A 322 -7.73 7.08 -11.71
N MET A 323 -7.01 6.52 -10.76
CA MET A 323 -7.58 5.89 -9.58
C MET A 323 -8.09 6.98 -8.64
N GLU A 324 -9.14 6.71 -7.91
CA GLU A 324 -9.56 7.53 -6.79
C GLU A 324 -8.43 7.60 -5.75
N SER A 325 -8.54 8.55 -4.83
CA SER A 325 -7.48 8.86 -3.87
C SER A 325 -7.92 8.55 -2.44
N VAL A 326 -7.39 9.26 -1.48
CA VAL A 326 -7.65 9.07 -0.06
C VAL A 326 -7.74 10.41 0.66
N LEU A 327 -8.52 10.44 1.74
CA LEU A 327 -8.42 11.45 2.78
C LEU A 327 -7.69 10.82 3.97
N MET A 328 -6.59 11.43 4.39
CA MET A 328 -5.84 11.03 5.58
C MET A 328 -5.84 12.16 6.60
N VAL A 329 -6.21 11.83 7.83
CA VAL A 329 -6.11 12.74 8.97
C VAL A 329 -5.10 12.17 9.94
N GLN A 330 -3.98 12.86 10.05
CA GLN A 330 -2.88 12.52 10.93
C GLN A 330 -3.06 13.26 12.26
N LEU A 331 -3.07 12.55 13.37
CA LEU A 331 -3.24 13.11 14.70
C LEU A 331 -2.05 12.76 15.59
N GLY A 332 -1.56 13.73 16.35
CA GLY A 332 -0.72 13.49 17.51
C GLY A 332 -1.59 13.56 18.75
N ILE A 333 -1.68 12.49 19.55
CA ILE A 333 -2.55 12.43 20.73
C ILE A 333 -1.74 12.21 22.00
N ASP A 334 -2.27 12.65 23.15
CA ASP A 334 -1.60 12.56 24.46
C ASP A 334 -2.23 11.55 25.43
N PHE A 335 -2.96 10.57 24.92
CA PHE A 335 -3.50 9.45 25.69
C PHE A 335 -3.24 8.12 25.02
N ASP A 336 -3.32 7.02 25.77
CA ASP A 336 -3.13 5.66 25.26
C ASP A 336 -4.39 5.14 24.54
N PRO A 337 -4.35 4.90 23.21
CA PRO A 337 -5.49 4.38 22.47
C PRO A 337 -5.67 2.86 22.61
N THR A 338 -4.70 2.12 23.18
CA THR A 338 -4.69 0.65 23.19
C THR A 338 -5.84 -0.01 23.96
N PRO A 339 -6.48 0.61 24.98
CA PRO A 339 -7.68 0.06 25.57
C PRO A 339 -8.87 -0.05 24.60
N PHE A 340 -8.88 0.75 23.55
CA PHE A 340 -9.94 0.78 22.54
C PHE A 340 -9.52 0.03 21.26
N GLN A 341 -8.28 0.18 20.85
CA GLN A 341 -7.68 -0.47 19.69
C GLN A 341 -6.34 -1.12 20.07
N PRO A 342 -6.34 -2.42 20.46
CA PRO A 342 -5.13 -3.08 20.96
C PRO A 342 -4.10 -3.40 19.86
N ALA A 343 -4.49 -3.36 18.59
CA ALA A 343 -3.58 -3.55 17.45
C ALA A 343 -3.23 -2.20 16.81
N ALA A 344 -2.05 -2.12 16.18
CA ALA A 344 -1.63 -0.90 15.51
C ALA A 344 -2.57 -0.53 14.36
N LEU A 345 -3.12 -1.49 13.64
CA LEU A 345 -3.99 -1.28 12.50
C LEU A 345 -5.35 -1.95 12.70
N CYS A 346 -6.43 -1.22 12.43
CA CYS A 346 -7.78 -1.78 12.36
C CYS A 346 -8.57 -1.17 11.20
N TYR A 347 -9.23 -2.03 10.44
CA TYR A 347 -10.22 -1.66 9.42
C TYR A 347 -11.61 -1.69 10.04
N TYR A 348 -12.35 -0.62 9.88
CA TYR A 348 -13.73 -0.46 10.35
C TYR A 348 -14.66 -0.46 9.14
N TYR A 349 -15.29 -1.58 8.84
CA TYR A 349 -16.28 -1.72 7.77
C TYR A 349 -17.66 -1.41 8.32
N LYS A 350 -18.39 -0.50 7.66
CA LYS A 350 -19.67 0.01 8.15
C LYS A 350 -20.81 -0.21 7.17
N THR A 351 -20.52 -0.71 5.96
CA THR A 351 -21.53 -1.04 4.94
C THR A 351 -21.29 -2.44 4.38
N ASP A 352 -22.34 -3.13 3.98
CA ASP A 352 -22.32 -4.36 3.20
C ASP A 352 -22.61 -4.11 1.70
N ASP A 353 -22.99 -2.88 1.32
CA ASP A 353 -23.15 -2.44 -0.06
C ASP A 353 -21.82 -1.97 -0.68
N LEU A 354 -20.86 -2.88 -0.79
CA LEU A 354 -19.53 -2.56 -1.34
C LEU A 354 -19.58 -2.14 -2.82
N GLU A 355 -20.51 -2.68 -3.59
CA GLU A 355 -20.72 -2.33 -5.00
C GLU A 355 -21.18 -0.87 -5.12
N GLY A 356 -22.22 -0.49 -4.36
CA GLY A 356 -22.73 0.87 -4.34
C GLY A 356 -21.74 1.87 -3.75
N ALA A 357 -20.98 1.49 -2.72
CA ALA A 357 -19.93 2.32 -2.13
C ALA A 357 -18.88 2.75 -3.17
N VAL A 358 -18.38 1.80 -3.97
CA VAL A 358 -17.42 2.09 -5.04
C VAL A 358 -18.04 2.97 -6.13
N GLN A 359 -19.31 2.75 -6.50
CA GLN A 359 -19.99 3.57 -7.51
C GLN A 359 -20.19 5.01 -7.03
N ARG A 360 -20.64 5.21 -5.78
CA ARG A 360 -20.79 6.55 -5.17
C ARG A 360 -19.46 7.29 -5.17
N LEU A 361 -18.40 6.63 -4.70
CA LEU A 361 -17.05 7.21 -4.67
C LEU A 361 -16.60 7.65 -6.08
N ARG A 362 -16.79 6.81 -7.09
CA ARG A 362 -16.46 7.11 -8.50
C ARG A 362 -17.29 8.24 -9.11
N SER A 363 -18.45 8.54 -8.55
CA SER A 363 -19.27 9.70 -8.96
C SER A 363 -18.91 10.98 -8.22
N GLY A 364 -17.91 10.96 -7.34
CA GLY A 364 -17.50 12.13 -6.57
C GLY A 364 -18.23 12.28 -5.24
N ASP A 365 -19.04 11.30 -4.85
CA ASP A 365 -19.75 11.31 -3.57
C ASP A 365 -18.86 10.75 -2.46
N TYR A 366 -18.42 11.62 -1.56
CA TYR A 366 -17.55 11.23 -0.44
C TYR A 366 -18.39 10.84 0.77
N HIS A 367 -18.25 9.63 1.23
CA HIS A 367 -19.06 9.03 2.32
C HIS A 367 -18.71 9.49 3.75
N GLU A 368 -17.75 10.41 3.92
CA GLU A 368 -17.38 11.04 5.22
C GLU A 368 -16.99 10.02 6.32
N GLY A 369 -16.47 8.84 5.95
CA GLY A 369 -16.18 7.75 6.88
C GLY A 369 -17.39 6.85 7.23
N LYS A 370 -18.57 7.14 6.73
CA LYS A 370 -19.82 6.41 7.08
C LYS A 370 -19.90 5.01 6.46
N GLU A 371 -19.16 4.74 5.40
CA GLU A 371 -19.09 3.41 4.77
C GLU A 371 -17.91 2.57 5.25
N GLY A 372 -16.90 3.21 5.82
CA GLY A 372 -15.74 2.57 6.41
C GLY A 372 -14.51 3.48 6.40
N PHE A 373 -13.55 3.14 7.23
CA PHE A 373 -12.25 3.80 7.35
C PHE A 373 -11.29 2.84 8.05
N LEU A 374 -10.04 3.21 8.14
CA LEU A 374 -9.09 2.54 9.02
C LEU A 374 -8.48 3.51 10.03
N ILE A 375 -8.04 2.97 11.16
CA ILE A 375 -7.21 3.68 12.13
C ILE A 375 -5.89 2.94 12.24
N TYR A 376 -4.80 3.69 12.10
CA TYR A 376 -3.45 3.18 12.23
C TYR A 376 -2.69 3.96 13.31
N VAL A 377 -2.01 3.25 14.20
CA VAL A 377 -1.22 3.80 15.31
C VAL A 377 0.23 3.35 15.16
N PRO A 378 1.01 3.94 14.23
CA PRO A 378 2.37 3.49 13.90
C PRO A 378 3.32 3.56 15.10
N SER A 379 3.08 4.47 16.03
CA SER A 379 3.87 4.60 17.27
C SER A 379 3.80 3.38 18.20
N LEU A 380 2.84 2.47 18.04
CA LEU A 380 2.83 1.19 18.73
C LEU A 380 3.95 0.25 18.29
N HIS A 381 4.35 0.33 17.02
CA HIS A 381 5.51 -0.38 16.50
C HIS A 381 6.80 0.43 16.64
N SER A 382 6.71 1.74 16.47
CA SER A 382 7.85 2.68 16.44
C SER A 382 7.59 3.84 17.41
N PRO A 383 7.88 3.67 18.71
CA PRO A 383 7.65 4.72 19.70
C PRO A 383 8.37 6.04 19.39
N SER A 384 9.43 6.01 18.58
CA SER A 384 10.13 7.21 18.12
C SER A 384 9.30 8.13 17.20
N LEU A 385 8.16 7.66 16.70
CA LEU A 385 7.23 8.46 15.89
C LEU A 385 6.30 9.35 16.72
N ALA A 386 6.47 9.39 18.04
CA ALA A 386 5.72 10.31 18.91
C ALA A 386 6.58 10.71 20.11
N PRO A 387 6.30 11.85 20.77
CA PRO A 387 6.90 12.20 22.04
C PRO A 387 6.61 11.14 23.12
N ALA A 388 7.47 11.03 24.12
CA ALA A 388 7.32 10.04 25.18
C ALA A 388 5.94 10.09 25.84
N GLY A 389 5.26 8.93 25.91
CA GLY A 389 3.91 8.79 26.49
C GLY A 389 2.79 9.33 25.59
N LYS A 390 3.07 9.67 24.35
CA LYS A 390 2.11 10.12 23.34
C LYS A 390 2.08 9.18 22.13
N TYR A 391 1.11 9.37 21.24
CA TYR A 391 0.89 8.45 20.11
C TYR A 391 0.62 9.21 18.83
N ALA A 392 1.19 8.70 17.73
CA ALA A 392 0.85 9.11 16.39
C ALA A 392 -0.30 8.22 15.88
N VAL A 393 -1.34 8.83 15.33
CA VAL A 393 -2.54 8.15 14.82
C VAL A 393 -2.82 8.64 13.42
N THR A 394 -3.10 7.73 12.50
CA THR A 394 -3.59 8.01 11.15
C THR A 394 -5.02 7.51 11.05
N ILE A 395 -5.94 8.37 10.64
CA ILE A 395 -7.29 7.99 10.21
C ILE A 395 -7.32 8.13 8.69
N TYR A 396 -7.67 7.07 8.02
CA TYR A 396 -7.60 6.97 6.56
C TYR A 396 -8.91 6.44 6.00
N THR A 397 -9.38 7.04 4.90
CA THR A 397 -10.48 6.50 4.12
C THR A 397 -10.27 6.80 2.64
N VAL A 398 -10.78 5.92 1.78
CA VAL A 398 -10.82 6.19 0.34
C VAL A 398 -11.69 7.41 0.05
N ALA A 399 -11.27 8.20 -0.91
CA ALA A 399 -11.92 9.46 -1.24
C ALA A 399 -11.91 9.67 -2.76
N PRO A 400 -12.99 10.27 -3.33
CA PRO A 400 -13.02 10.57 -4.74
C PRO A 400 -11.89 11.54 -5.10
N ASP A 401 -11.27 11.32 -6.24
CA ASP A 401 -10.24 12.22 -6.74
C ASP A 401 -10.77 13.66 -6.86
N THR A 402 -12.00 13.82 -7.32
CA THR A 402 -12.72 15.09 -7.41
C THR A 402 -14.08 14.96 -6.76
N LEU A 403 -14.43 15.90 -5.88
CA LEU A 403 -15.77 15.97 -5.27
C LEU A 403 -16.83 16.33 -6.30
N ALA A 404 -18.03 15.76 -6.16
CA ALA A 404 -19.20 16.12 -6.98
C ALA A 404 -19.65 17.56 -6.73
N GLU A 405 -19.49 18.04 -5.49
CA GLU A 405 -19.81 19.42 -5.08
C GLU A 405 -18.68 20.00 -4.23
N GLY A 406 -18.28 21.26 -4.52
CA GLY A 406 -17.17 21.94 -3.84
C GLY A 406 -15.79 21.43 -4.26
N SER A 407 -14.78 21.79 -3.48
CA SER A 407 -13.40 21.34 -3.69
C SER A 407 -12.79 20.83 -2.39
N TRP A 408 -11.75 20.00 -2.51
CA TRP A 408 -11.01 19.49 -1.34
C TRP A 408 -10.35 20.61 -0.55
N SER A 409 -9.83 21.63 -1.23
CA SER A 409 -9.21 22.81 -0.58
C SER A 409 -10.22 23.62 0.25
N GLU A 410 -11.46 23.76 -0.22
CA GLU A 410 -12.52 24.49 0.51
C GLU A 410 -13.10 23.68 1.67
N LEU A 411 -13.26 22.36 1.49
CA LEU A 411 -13.97 21.50 2.44
C LEU A 411 -13.02 20.67 3.34
N ARG A 412 -11.71 20.85 3.20
CA ARG A 412 -10.65 20.07 3.89
C ARG A 412 -10.93 19.86 5.38
N GLU A 413 -11.13 20.95 6.12
CA GLU A 413 -11.32 20.89 7.57
C GLU A 413 -12.65 20.23 7.94
N GLU A 414 -13.74 20.62 7.26
CA GLU A 414 -15.07 20.08 7.52
C GLU A 414 -15.12 18.55 7.30
N LEU A 415 -14.59 18.08 6.15
CA LEU A 415 -14.61 16.65 5.81
C LEU A 415 -13.68 15.82 6.71
N ALA A 416 -12.55 16.40 7.12
CA ALA A 416 -11.66 15.79 8.10
C ALA A 416 -12.32 15.70 9.48
N ASP A 417 -13.04 16.74 9.92
CA ASP A 417 -13.78 16.72 11.20
C ASP A 417 -14.86 15.65 11.24
N LYS A 418 -15.57 15.44 10.11
CA LYS A 418 -16.57 14.37 9.99
C LYS A 418 -15.91 12.98 10.08
N LEU A 419 -14.78 12.78 9.40
CA LEU A 419 -14.04 11.51 9.48
C LEU A 419 -13.50 11.25 10.90
N VAL A 420 -12.95 12.28 11.57
CA VAL A 420 -12.49 12.15 12.97
C VAL A 420 -13.66 11.85 13.92
N ALA A 421 -14.83 12.43 13.68
CA ALA A 421 -16.03 12.14 14.50
C ALA A 421 -16.48 10.67 14.36
N GLU A 422 -16.38 10.08 13.15
CA GLU A 422 -16.65 8.65 12.95
C GLU A 422 -15.61 7.77 13.67
N ALA A 423 -14.33 8.15 13.63
CA ALA A 423 -13.25 7.44 14.33
C ALA A 423 -13.37 7.55 15.88
N GLU A 424 -13.81 8.70 16.39
CA GLU A 424 -13.98 8.94 17.83
C GLU A 424 -15.05 8.02 18.46
N ALA A 425 -16.01 7.55 17.69
CA ALA A 425 -16.96 6.52 18.14
C ALA A 425 -16.27 5.20 18.53
N HIS A 426 -15.07 4.93 17.99
CA HIS A 426 -14.28 3.73 18.28
C HIS A 426 -13.12 4.00 19.25
N ILE A 427 -12.53 5.20 19.23
CA ILE A 427 -11.49 5.64 20.17
C ILE A 427 -11.95 6.95 20.81
N PRO A 428 -12.75 6.89 21.89
CA PRO A 428 -13.27 8.07 22.56
C PRO A 428 -12.18 9.02 23.04
N GLY A 429 -12.37 10.32 22.84
CA GLY A 429 -11.45 11.37 23.27
C GLY A 429 -10.43 11.79 22.19
N LEU A 430 -10.50 11.25 20.97
CA LEU A 430 -9.58 11.62 19.90
C LEU A 430 -9.52 13.14 19.68
N ARG A 431 -10.67 13.83 19.60
CA ARG A 431 -10.71 15.29 19.37
C ARG A 431 -10.20 16.07 20.56
N GLU A 432 -10.61 15.71 21.78
CA GLU A 432 -10.21 16.41 23.00
C GLU A 432 -8.71 16.34 23.27
N HIS A 433 -8.11 15.18 22.96
CA HIS A 433 -6.71 14.87 23.24
C HIS A 433 -5.76 15.08 22.05
N THR A 434 -6.24 15.65 20.93
CA THR A 434 -5.40 15.97 19.77
C THR A 434 -4.51 17.17 20.09
N GLN A 435 -3.21 16.99 19.99
CA GLN A 435 -2.17 18.00 20.21
C GLN A 435 -1.72 18.65 18.89
N THR A 436 -1.70 17.89 17.82
CA THR A 436 -1.34 18.34 16.48
C THR A 436 -2.13 17.56 15.43
N ARG A 437 -2.36 18.18 14.28
CA ARG A 437 -3.14 17.61 13.19
C ARG A 437 -2.54 17.97 11.84
N LEU A 438 -2.46 16.99 10.94
CA LEU A 438 -2.12 17.19 9.55
C LEU A 438 -3.17 16.51 8.68
N ILE A 439 -3.69 17.19 7.67
CA ILE A 439 -4.71 16.67 6.76
C ILE A 439 -4.10 16.57 5.37
N LEU A 440 -4.21 15.39 4.76
CA LEU A 440 -3.82 15.12 3.38
C LEU A 440 -5.07 14.73 2.59
N THR A 441 -5.37 15.50 1.57
CA THR A 441 -6.52 15.34 0.69
C THR A 441 -6.08 14.77 -0.67
N PRO A 442 -7.01 14.33 -1.53
CA PRO A 442 -6.71 13.98 -2.91
C PRO A 442 -5.93 15.06 -3.69
N GLU A 443 -6.15 16.33 -3.41
CA GLU A 443 -5.40 17.43 -4.06
C GLU A 443 -3.91 17.43 -3.67
N ASP A 444 -3.59 17.10 -2.41
CA ASP A 444 -2.21 17.01 -1.94
C ASP A 444 -1.44 15.85 -2.59
N PHE A 445 -2.12 14.77 -2.92
CA PHE A 445 -1.52 13.61 -3.59
C PHE A 445 -1.36 13.77 -5.12
N ARG A 446 -2.01 14.75 -5.73
CA ARG A 446 -1.84 15.07 -7.16
C ARG A 446 -0.61 15.93 -7.46
N GLN A 447 -0.09 16.63 -6.47
CA GLN A 447 1.10 17.47 -6.61
C GLN A 447 2.36 16.62 -6.55
#